data_7ccd0ba866f25066984076bca78ae80e
#
_entry.id   7ccd0ba866f25066984076bca78ae80e
#
_cell.length_a   1.000
_cell.length_b   1.000
_cell.length_c   1.000
_cell.angle_alpha   90.00
_cell.angle_beta   90.00
_cell.angle_gamma   90.00
#
_symmetry.space_group_name_H-M   'P 1'
#
loop_
_entity.id
_entity.type
_entity.pdbx_description
1 polymer ?
#
loop_
_entity_poly.entity_id
_entity_poly.type
_entity_poly.pdbx_seq_one_letter_code
_entity_poly.pdbx_strand_id
1 'polypeptide(L)'
;FCSVNGGFEDAMRQERSLYTDVLATVDKTFGDFRLNTNIGMSLYHTSMQTIGFAGDLIIPNFFALNNINYAANYKPLPDGYDDEVQSIFANVELGWRSQLYLTLTGRNDWDSKLAFSNQSSYFYPSVGLSAVLTEMFALPKIISYAKVRGSYTVVASSFDRYLTNPGYEYNSQTHNWANPTVYPMDNLKPEKTKSWEIGLNLKFWENRFNLDATYYRSNTLNQTFKVDIPSSSGYNKAIVQTGNVQNQGIELALGFTDEWAGFRWASNATFTLNRNKVKRLAGGSTNPVTGELIDMPNMPVGWLGKENVAPRVILTEGGTMTDIYVYNELTKDNNGNIKVDAQTGGLSMHTAETPTKVGNLNANYNLGWTNNFTYKGINLGVVLSARVGGLAYSATQGVLDYYGVSSITANARDNKGVPMNNGKVDTQKYYQTIGTGEGGYGRYYLYSATNVRLQELSLSYTLPKKWLNNVANVTFGLVGRNLWMIYCLSLIHISEPT
;
A
#
# COMPACT_ATOMS: atom_id res chain seq x y z
N PHE A 1 -10.64 -5.61 -25.54
CA PHE A 1 -10.85 -5.58 -27.01
C PHE A 1 -11.03 -7.01 -27.51
N CYS A 2 -12.19 -7.33 -28.09
CA CYS A 2 -12.48 -8.63 -28.73
C CYS A 2 -12.64 -8.47 -30.24
N SER A 3 -11.96 -7.54 -30.90
CA SER A 3 -11.98 -7.37 -32.33
C SER A 3 -11.12 -8.43 -33.01
N VAL A 4 -11.61 -8.97 -34.14
CA VAL A 4 -10.87 -9.95 -34.96
C VAL A 4 -9.53 -9.39 -35.44
N ASN A 5 -9.45 -8.08 -35.68
CA ASN A 5 -8.27 -7.40 -36.17
C ASN A 5 -7.40 -6.81 -35.04
N GLY A 6 -7.81 -7.00 -33.76
CA GLY A 6 -7.18 -6.40 -32.61
C GLY A 6 -7.66 -4.98 -32.36
N GLY A 7 -7.18 -4.38 -31.24
CA GLY A 7 -7.47 -3.01 -30.87
C GLY A 7 -6.18 -2.19 -30.76
N PHE A 8 -6.31 -0.87 -30.85
CA PHE A 8 -5.24 0.08 -30.68
C PHE A 8 -5.67 1.20 -29.75
N GLU A 9 -4.84 1.47 -28.78
CA GLU A 9 -5.01 2.59 -27.84
C GLU A 9 -3.72 3.40 -27.82
N ASP A 10 -3.86 4.71 -27.94
CA ASP A 10 -2.76 5.65 -27.78
C ASP A 10 -3.25 6.84 -26.95
N ALA A 11 -2.55 7.14 -25.87
CA ALA A 11 -2.92 8.24 -24.98
C ALA A 11 -1.69 8.94 -24.44
N MET A 12 -1.74 10.26 -24.44
CA MET A 12 -0.77 11.13 -23.80
C MET A 12 -1.38 11.70 -22.51
N ARG A 13 -0.75 11.41 -21.39
CA ARG A 13 -1.09 12.01 -20.10
C ARG A 13 -0.01 13.02 -19.71
N GLN A 14 -0.44 14.25 -19.49
CA GLN A 14 0.41 15.32 -18.95
C GLN A 14 -0.05 15.66 -17.55
N GLU A 15 0.86 15.60 -16.59
CA GLU A 15 0.62 16.03 -15.22
C GLU A 15 1.62 17.13 -14.88
N ARG A 16 1.11 18.23 -14.30
CA ARG A 16 1.90 19.37 -13.87
C ARG A 16 1.61 19.62 -12.40
N SER A 17 2.65 19.61 -11.57
CA SER A 17 2.57 19.96 -10.15
C SER A 17 3.43 21.19 -9.88
N LEU A 18 2.84 22.17 -9.20
CA LEU A 18 3.51 23.37 -8.72
C LEU A 18 3.40 23.42 -7.20
N TYR A 19 4.53 23.49 -6.53
CA TYR A 19 4.60 23.73 -5.10
C TYR A 19 5.36 25.02 -4.83
N THR A 20 4.78 25.89 -4.03
CA THR A 20 5.39 27.14 -3.59
C THR A 20 5.17 27.30 -2.10
N ASP A 21 6.21 27.69 -1.37
CA ASP A 21 6.11 27.98 0.04
C ASP A 21 6.89 29.22 0.43
N VAL A 22 6.45 29.85 1.51
CA VAL A 22 7.14 30.94 2.20
C VAL A 22 7.26 30.55 3.65
N LEU A 23 8.48 30.59 4.19
CA LEU A 23 8.80 30.18 5.55
C LEU A 23 9.56 31.30 6.27
N ALA A 24 9.08 31.64 7.45
CA ALA A 24 9.78 32.48 8.41
C ALA A 24 10.26 31.62 9.58
N THR A 25 11.55 31.70 9.87
CA THR A 25 12.18 30.94 10.97
C THR A 25 12.73 31.90 12.01
N VAL A 26 12.43 31.63 13.29
CA VAL A 26 13.01 32.33 14.44
C VAL A 26 13.72 31.29 15.30
N ASP A 27 15.01 31.45 15.51
CA ASP A 27 15.82 30.66 16.48
C ASP A 27 16.44 31.65 17.48
N LYS A 28 16.03 31.53 18.73
CA LYS A 28 16.49 32.42 19.78
C LYS A 28 16.68 31.68 21.10
N THR A 29 17.81 31.94 21.72
CA THR A 29 18.11 31.48 23.08
C THR A 29 17.94 32.62 24.08
N PHE A 30 17.24 32.37 25.18
CA PHE A 30 17.04 33.31 26.26
C PHE A 30 17.12 32.60 27.63
N GLY A 31 18.20 32.87 28.34
CA GLY A 31 18.52 32.14 29.56
C GLY A 31 18.64 30.63 29.31
N ASP A 32 17.90 29.83 30.06
CA ASP A 32 17.86 28.36 29.96
C ASP A 32 16.98 27.84 28.84
N PHE A 33 16.29 28.73 28.12
CA PHE A 33 15.33 28.34 27.07
C PHE A 33 15.86 28.62 25.68
N ARG A 34 15.61 27.71 24.76
CA ARG A 34 15.79 27.88 23.32
C ARG A 34 14.44 27.75 22.62
N LEU A 35 14.06 28.78 21.89
CA LEU A 35 12.87 28.82 21.07
C LEU A 35 13.28 28.65 19.59
N ASN A 36 12.77 27.62 18.93
CA ASN A 36 12.82 27.49 17.49
C ASN A 36 11.36 27.51 16.95
N THR A 37 11.05 28.46 16.11
CA THR A 37 9.71 28.64 15.56
C THR A 37 9.77 28.80 14.07
N ASN A 38 8.97 28.01 13.36
CA ASN A 38 8.77 28.12 11.93
C ASN A 38 7.29 28.44 11.67
N ILE A 39 7.00 29.51 10.94
CA ILE A 39 5.67 29.87 10.49
C ILE A 39 5.71 29.98 8.97
N GLY A 40 4.80 29.33 8.30
CA GLY A 40 4.80 29.30 6.85
C GLY A 40 3.43 29.21 6.22
N MET A 41 3.40 29.46 4.93
CA MET A 41 2.28 29.22 4.06
C MET A 41 2.76 28.48 2.82
N SER A 42 1.91 27.63 2.28
CA SER A 42 2.21 26.91 1.04
C SER A 42 1.02 26.86 0.10
N LEU A 43 1.31 26.81 -1.18
CA LEU A 43 0.37 26.58 -2.27
C LEU A 43 0.83 25.32 -3.02
N TYR A 44 -0.06 24.35 -3.16
CA TYR A 44 0.15 23.17 -3.98
C TYR A 44 -0.96 23.11 -5.03
N HIS A 45 -0.58 23.18 -6.29
CA HIS A 45 -1.48 23.08 -7.42
C HIS A 45 -1.08 21.91 -8.32
N THR A 46 -2.03 21.07 -8.68
CA THR A 46 -1.82 19.93 -9.58
C THR A 46 -2.88 19.96 -10.66
N SER A 47 -2.46 20.00 -11.92
CA SER A 47 -3.33 19.80 -13.06
C SER A 47 -2.92 18.56 -13.84
N MET A 48 -3.90 17.84 -14.33
CA MET A 48 -3.71 16.67 -15.18
C MET A 48 -4.63 16.75 -16.39
N GLN A 49 -4.09 16.43 -17.54
CA GLN A 49 -4.84 16.31 -18.78
C GLN A 49 -4.42 15.04 -19.50
N THR A 50 -5.39 14.27 -19.95
CA THR A 50 -5.20 13.14 -20.84
C THR A 50 -5.86 13.42 -22.18
N ILE A 51 -5.14 13.16 -23.26
CA ILE A 51 -5.65 13.21 -24.62
C ILE A 51 -5.29 11.90 -25.28
N GLY A 52 -6.26 11.22 -25.81
CA GLY A 52 -6.03 9.90 -26.43
C GLY A 52 -7.26 9.32 -27.10
N PHE A 53 -7.09 8.15 -27.61
CA PHE A 53 -8.15 7.39 -28.24
C PHE A 53 -7.91 5.88 -28.08
N ALA A 54 -8.98 5.12 -28.18
CA ALA A 54 -8.95 3.67 -28.27
C ALA A 54 -9.96 3.22 -29.31
N GLY A 55 -9.72 2.11 -29.99
CA GLY A 55 -10.67 1.55 -30.92
C GLY A 55 -10.18 0.27 -31.60
N ASP A 56 -11.08 -0.37 -32.33
CA ASP A 56 -10.79 -1.56 -33.10
C ASP A 56 -10.03 -1.19 -34.40
N LEU A 57 -9.09 -2.04 -34.79
CA LEU A 57 -8.35 -1.86 -36.03
C LEU A 57 -9.19 -2.34 -37.27
N ILE A 58 -9.13 -1.57 -38.38
CA ILE A 58 -9.67 -1.98 -39.67
C ILE A 58 -8.74 -3.02 -40.30
N ILE A 59 -7.43 -2.75 -40.30
CA ILE A 59 -6.39 -3.64 -40.85
C ILE A 59 -5.54 -4.14 -39.67
N PRO A 60 -5.37 -5.47 -39.51
CA PRO A 60 -4.58 -6.02 -38.43
C PRO A 60 -3.11 -5.61 -38.52
N ASN A 61 -2.45 -5.45 -37.35
CA ASN A 61 -1.03 -5.10 -37.22
C ASN A 61 -0.61 -3.74 -37.82
N PHE A 62 -1.57 -2.86 -38.12
CA PHE A 62 -1.30 -1.50 -38.57
C PHE A 62 -1.78 -0.50 -37.50
N PHE A 63 -0.88 -0.07 -36.62
CA PHE A 63 -1.16 0.74 -35.46
C PHE A 63 -1.08 2.24 -35.80
N ALA A 64 -2.17 2.79 -36.32
CA ALA A 64 -2.29 4.20 -36.67
C ALA A 64 -3.71 4.70 -36.45
N LEU A 65 -3.85 6.01 -36.11
CA LEU A 65 -5.13 6.65 -35.86
C LEU A 65 -6.11 6.50 -37.07
N ASN A 66 -5.62 6.64 -38.27
CA ASN A 66 -6.43 6.49 -39.49
C ASN A 66 -6.84 5.04 -39.81
N ASN A 67 -6.35 4.07 -39.04
CA ASN A 67 -6.73 2.67 -39.12
C ASN A 67 -7.73 2.25 -38.04
N ILE A 68 -8.26 3.20 -37.28
CA ILE A 68 -9.29 2.94 -36.27
C ILE A 68 -10.66 2.87 -36.95
N ASN A 69 -11.46 1.90 -36.57
CA ASN A 69 -12.83 1.79 -37.01
C ASN A 69 -13.73 2.75 -36.21
N TYR A 70 -13.93 3.95 -36.72
CA TYR A 70 -14.76 4.97 -36.06
C TYR A 70 -16.23 4.60 -35.95
N ALA A 71 -16.71 3.65 -36.74
CA ALA A 71 -18.09 3.16 -36.70
C ALA A 71 -18.31 2.08 -35.62
N ALA A 72 -17.22 1.50 -35.09
CA ALA A 72 -17.31 0.42 -34.12
C ALA A 72 -16.22 0.62 -33.04
N ASN A 73 -16.65 0.67 -31.76
CA ASN A 73 -15.77 0.70 -30.58
C ASN A 73 -14.74 1.84 -30.51
N TYR A 74 -14.89 2.92 -31.29
CA TYR A 74 -14.09 4.11 -31.15
C TYR A 74 -14.42 4.81 -29.82
N LYS A 75 -13.40 5.08 -29.02
CA LYS A 75 -13.53 5.73 -27.74
C LYS A 75 -12.47 6.83 -27.62
N PRO A 76 -12.85 8.12 -27.65
CA PRO A 76 -11.94 9.18 -27.20
C PRO A 76 -11.67 9.03 -25.70
N LEU A 77 -10.46 9.36 -25.25
CA LEU A 77 -10.00 9.25 -23.89
C LEU A 77 -9.63 10.63 -23.30
N PRO A 78 -10.54 11.61 -23.30
CA PRO A 78 -10.31 12.86 -22.60
C PRO A 78 -10.50 12.61 -21.10
N ASP A 79 -9.53 13.07 -20.30
CA ASP A 79 -9.63 13.11 -18.85
C ASP A 79 -8.82 14.27 -18.33
N GLY A 80 -9.18 14.81 -17.18
CA GLY A 80 -8.44 15.89 -16.59
C GLY A 80 -8.99 16.37 -15.26
N TYR A 81 -8.14 17.04 -14.51
CA TYR A 81 -8.51 17.69 -13.26
C TYR A 81 -7.55 18.82 -12.90
N ASP A 82 -8.05 19.73 -12.09
CA ASP A 82 -7.29 20.75 -11.38
C ASP A 82 -7.58 20.67 -9.89
N ASP A 83 -6.54 20.46 -9.10
CA ASP A 83 -6.61 20.44 -7.64
C ASP A 83 -5.70 21.54 -7.07
N GLU A 84 -6.18 22.24 -6.06
CA GLU A 84 -5.41 23.24 -5.34
C GLU A 84 -5.57 23.05 -3.83
N VAL A 85 -4.45 23.15 -3.10
CA VAL A 85 -4.40 23.16 -1.65
C VAL A 85 -3.60 24.37 -1.20
N GLN A 86 -4.23 25.23 -0.44
CA GLN A 86 -3.60 26.35 0.25
C GLN A 86 -3.45 26.02 1.72
N SER A 87 -2.32 26.39 2.33
CA SER A 87 -2.03 25.99 3.69
C SER A 87 -1.35 27.09 4.48
N ILE A 88 -1.69 27.16 5.76
CA ILE A 88 -0.95 27.92 6.77
C ILE A 88 -0.53 26.95 7.86
N PHE A 89 0.73 27.03 8.27
CA PHE A 89 1.26 26.14 9.29
C PHE A 89 2.24 26.85 10.22
N ALA A 90 2.33 26.33 11.45
CA ALA A 90 3.32 26.74 12.42
C ALA A 90 3.89 25.52 13.15
N ASN A 91 5.19 25.59 13.46
CA ASN A 91 5.89 24.67 14.32
C ASN A 91 6.66 25.47 15.36
N VAL A 92 6.46 25.15 16.62
CA VAL A 92 7.14 25.78 17.76
C VAL A 92 7.81 24.70 18.57
N GLU A 93 9.13 24.77 18.71
CA GLU A 93 9.89 23.94 19.62
C GLU A 93 10.48 24.81 20.74
N LEU A 94 10.16 24.47 21.98
CA LEU A 94 10.71 25.07 23.17
C LEU A 94 11.59 24.06 23.88
N GLY A 95 12.90 24.29 23.86
CA GLY A 95 13.90 23.52 24.61
C GLY A 95 14.24 24.20 25.95
N TRP A 96 14.33 23.41 27.02
CA TRP A 96 14.78 23.84 28.33
C TRP A 96 16.04 23.10 28.76
N ARG A 97 17.13 23.82 28.95
CA ARG A 97 18.46 23.31 29.40
C ARG A 97 18.99 22.12 28.56
N SER A 98 18.58 21.98 27.32
CA SER A 98 18.85 20.79 26.49
C SER A 98 18.33 19.46 27.10
N GLN A 99 17.51 19.53 28.14
CA GLN A 99 16.95 18.39 28.88
C GLN A 99 15.54 18.04 28.45
N LEU A 100 14.69 19.04 28.27
CA LEU A 100 13.28 18.89 27.91
C LEU A 100 12.98 19.69 26.64
N TYR A 101 12.17 19.12 25.76
CA TYR A 101 11.72 19.76 24.53
C TYR A 101 10.22 19.57 24.38
N LEU A 102 9.50 20.67 24.26
CA LEU A 102 8.09 20.69 23.89
C LEU A 102 7.96 21.15 22.44
N THR A 103 7.35 20.32 21.61
CA THR A 103 7.07 20.64 20.19
C THR A 103 5.57 20.77 20.01
N LEU A 104 5.13 21.90 19.47
CA LEU A 104 3.75 22.17 19.10
C LEU A 104 3.69 22.45 17.60
N THR A 105 2.81 21.74 16.89
CA THR A 105 2.57 22.01 15.47
C THR A 105 1.09 22.22 15.21
N GLY A 106 0.78 23.05 14.26
CA GLY A 106 -0.57 23.23 13.78
C GLY A 106 -0.55 23.59 12.30
N ARG A 107 -1.48 23.00 11.55
CA ARG A 107 -1.66 23.30 10.13
C ARG A 107 -3.14 23.38 9.80
N ASN A 108 -3.50 24.35 8.97
CA ASN A 108 -4.83 24.44 8.38
C ASN A 108 -4.69 24.41 6.85
N ASP A 109 -5.45 23.53 6.22
CA ASP A 109 -5.49 23.37 4.77
C ASP A 109 -6.86 23.76 4.23
N TRP A 110 -6.87 24.56 3.16
CA TRP A 110 -8.02 24.82 2.29
C TRP A 110 -7.78 24.02 1.02
N ASP A 111 -8.59 22.98 0.81
CA ASP A 111 -8.46 22.03 -0.29
C ASP A 111 -9.65 22.21 -1.26
N SER A 112 -9.37 22.37 -2.54
CA SER A 112 -10.40 22.53 -3.59
C SER A 112 -11.39 21.36 -3.63
N LYS A 113 -10.99 20.16 -3.17
CA LYS A 113 -11.85 18.97 -3.07
C LYS A 113 -12.98 19.12 -2.05
N LEU A 114 -12.85 20.08 -1.11
CA LEU A 114 -13.90 20.42 -0.16
C LEU A 114 -14.98 21.35 -0.76
N ALA A 115 -14.81 21.78 -1.99
CA ALA A 115 -15.82 22.62 -2.65
C ALA A 115 -17.21 21.97 -2.59
N PHE A 116 -18.23 22.77 -2.35
CA PHE A 116 -19.63 22.36 -2.15
C PHE A 116 -19.88 21.48 -0.90
N SER A 117 -18.88 21.26 -0.04
CA SER A 117 -19.12 20.69 1.29
C SER A 117 -19.40 21.78 2.33
N ASN A 118 -19.92 21.37 3.49
CA ASN A 118 -20.14 22.28 4.63
C ASN A 118 -18.85 22.69 5.35
N GLN A 119 -17.69 22.23 4.89
CA GLN A 119 -16.37 22.56 5.45
C GLN A 119 -15.46 23.09 4.35
N SER A 120 -14.94 24.29 4.51
CA SER A 120 -14.00 24.91 3.57
C SER A 120 -12.53 24.60 3.88
N SER A 121 -12.24 24.11 5.08
CA SER A 121 -10.87 23.81 5.52
C SER A 121 -10.86 22.78 6.63
N TYR A 122 -9.68 22.28 6.95
CA TYR A 122 -9.46 21.40 8.10
C TYR A 122 -8.17 21.74 8.83
N PHE A 123 -8.29 21.82 10.16
CA PHE A 123 -7.16 22.06 11.06
C PHE A 123 -6.73 20.76 11.74
N TYR A 124 -5.41 20.58 11.85
CA TYR A 124 -4.83 19.41 12.51
C TYR A 124 -3.57 19.77 13.33
N PRO A 125 -3.65 19.61 14.66
CA PRO A 125 -2.58 19.89 15.58
C PRO A 125 -1.74 18.65 15.91
N SER A 126 -0.53 18.91 16.44
CA SER A 126 0.30 17.89 17.06
C SER A 126 1.00 18.47 18.29
N VAL A 127 1.22 17.63 19.29
CA VAL A 127 2.03 17.94 20.47
C VAL A 127 3.01 16.82 20.72
N GLY A 128 4.27 17.18 20.91
CA GLY A 128 5.36 16.26 21.26
C GLY A 128 6.10 16.73 22.51
N LEU A 129 6.48 15.78 23.34
CA LEU A 129 7.35 16.00 24.49
C LEU A 129 8.52 15.02 24.42
N SER A 130 9.73 15.51 24.63
CA SER A 130 10.89 14.64 24.75
C SER A 130 11.81 15.07 25.89
N ALA A 131 12.40 14.08 26.55
CA ALA A 131 13.30 14.26 27.68
C ALA A 131 14.63 13.53 27.42
N VAL A 132 15.73 14.26 27.50
CA VAL A 132 17.09 13.71 27.41
C VAL A 132 17.55 13.33 28.81
N LEU A 133 17.37 12.06 29.16
CA LEU A 133 17.60 11.56 30.52
C LEU A 133 19.07 11.67 30.95
N THR A 134 20.01 11.56 30.02
CA THR A 134 21.45 11.73 30.28
C THR A 134 21.84 13.17 30.64
N GLU A 135 21.04 14.16 30.26
CA GLU A 135 21.23 15.55 30.66
C GLU A 135 20.51 15.88 31.96
N MET A 136 19.54 15.05 32.36
CA MET A 136 18.75 15.25 33.58
C MET A 136 19.30 14.51 34.78
N PHE A 137 19.89 13.34 34.55
CA PHE A 137 20.32 12.42 35.61
C PHE A 137 21.72 11.88 35.35
N ALA A 138 22.47 11.65 36.41
CA ALA A 138 23.73 10.93 36.33
C ALA A 138 23.46 9.43 36.14
N LEU A 139 23.44 8.99 34.89
CA LEU A 139 23.24 7.59 34.53
C LEU A 139 24.57 6.80 34.60
N PRO A 140 24.51 5.45 34.69
CA PRO A 140 25.72 4.63 34.62
C PRO A 140 26.53 4.94 33.36
N LYS A 141 27.86 4.98 33.49
CA LYS A 141 28.79 5.33 32.36
C LYS A 141 28.63 4.47 31.10
N ILE A 142 28.04 3.29 31.22
CA ILE A 142 27.73 2.43 30.09
C ILE A 142 26.69 3.05 29.15
N ILE A 143 25.78 3.93 29.67
CA ILE A 143 24.77 4.63 28.91
C ILE A 143 25.34 5.97 28.46
N SER A 144 25.64 6.08 27.16
CA SER A 144 26.20 7.30 26.55
C SER A 144 25.13 8.33 26.22
N TYR A 145 23.90 7.87 25.94
CA TYR A 145 22.75 8.73 25.62
C TYR A 145 21.44 8.00 25.89
N ALA A 146 20.50 8.69 26.51
CA ALA A 146 19.15 8.18 26.74
C ALA A 146 18.13 9.30 26.54
N LYS A 147 17.16 9.09 25.64
CA LYS A 147 16.05 10.01 25.36
C LYS A 147 14.74 9.25 25.32
N VAL A 148 13.73 9.76 26.01
CA VAL A 148 12.35 9.31 25.90
C VAL A 148 11.55 10.37 25.15
N ARG A 149 10.64 9.95 24.28
CA ARG A 149 9.73 10.82 23.54
C ARG A 149 8.30 10.31 23.61
N GLY A 150 7.35 11.22 23.61
CA GLY A 150 5.94 10.91 23.44
C GLY A 150 5.28 11.98 22.58
N SER A 151 4.35 11.58 21.73
CA SER A 151 3.60 12.52 20.90
C SER A 151 2.14 12.13 20.74
N TYR A 152 1.32 13.14 20.53
CA TYR A 152 -0.05 13.00 20.07
C TYR A 152 -0.23 13.85 18.81
N THR A 153 -0.68 13.23 17.73
CA THR A 153 -0.79 13.89 16.44
C THR A 153 -2.19 13.61 15.86
N VAL A 154 -2.79 14.66 15.32
CA VAL A 154 -3.96 14.56 14.46
C VAL A 154 -3.51 14.92 13.05
N VAL A 155 -3.83 14.05 12.08
CA VAL A 155 -3.64 14.32 10.66
C VAL A 155 -5.01 14.27 10.00
N ALA A 156 -5.26 15.16 9.06
CA ALA A 156 -6.49 15.17 8.30
C ALA A 156 -6.18 15.16 6.80
N SER A 157 -7.07 14.55 6.03
CA SER A 157 -7.04 14.54 4.57
C SER A 157 -8.44 14.78 4.01
N SER A 158 -8.53 15.42 2.85
CA SER A 158 -9.78 15.57 2.11
C SER A 158 -10.22 14.20 1.54
N PHE A 159 -11.44 14.15 1.07
CA PHE A 159 -12.02 13.04 0.33
C PHE A 159 -11.74 13.17 -1.19
N ASP A 160 -12.19 12.18 -1.98
CA ASP A 160 -12.04 12.17 -3.43
C ASP A 160 -12.78 13.34 -4.09
N ARG A 161 -12.31 13.76 -5.26
CA ARG A 161 -12.95 14.81 -6.06
C ARG A 161 -14.38 14.48 -6.42
N TYR A 162 -15.19 15.51 -6.57
CA TYR A 162 -16.57 15.45 -7.09
C TYR A 162 -17.56 14.63 -6.27
N LEU A 163 -17.21 14.21 -5.05
CA LEU A 163 -18.14 13.47 -4.19
C LEU A 163 -19.30 14.34 -3.66
N THR A 164 -19.04 15.63 -3.50
CA THR A 164 -20.05 16.60 -3.04
C THR A 164 -20.91 17.16 -4.17
N ASN A 165 -20.36 17.18 -5.38
CA ASN A 165 -21.04 17.66 -6.58
C ASN A 165 -20.63 16.82 -7.79
N PRO A 166 -21.12 15.57 -7.91
CA PRO A 166 -20.82 14.73 -9.05
C PRO A 166 -21.44 15.33 -10.33
N GLY A 167 -20.61 15.47 -11.35
CA GLY A 167 -21.05 15.93 -12.66
C GLY A 167 -21.76 14.86 -13.46
N TYR A 168 -22.41 15.26 -14.52
CA TYR A 168 -22.88 14.34 -15.56
C TYR A 168 -21.71 13.77 -16.32
N GLU A 169 -21.76 12.49 -16.65
CA GLU A 169 -20.75 11.81 -17.47
C GLU A 169 -21.19 11.80 -18.94
N TYR A 170 -20.37 12.35 -19.84
CA TYR A 170 -20.63 12.27 -21.27
C TYR A 170 -20.15 10.93 -21.82
N ASN A 171 -21.09 10.13 -22.33
CA ASN A 171 -20.76 8.90 -23.04
C ASN A 171 -20.56 9.23 -24.53
N SER A 172 -19.30 9.22 -24.96
CA SER A 172 -18.91 9.56 -26.33
C SER A 172 -19.35 8.51 -27.37
N GLN A 173 -19.68 7.28 -26.98
CA GLN A 173 -20.16 6.24 -27.89
C GLN A 173 -21.65 6.39 -28.20
N THR A 174 -22.44 6.76 -27.19
CA THR A 174 -23.91 6.94 -27.34
C THR A 174 -24.28 8.39 -27.58
N HIS A 175 -23.33 9.33 -27.51
CA HIS A 175 -23.53 10.78 -27.56
C HIS A 175 -24.55 11.31 -26.56
N ASN A 176 -24.66 10.64 -25.40
CA ASN A 176 -25.60 10.99 -24.35
C ASN A 176 -24.89 11.36 -23.06
N TRP A 177 -25.53 12.19 -22.27
CA TRP A 177 -25.14 12.48 -20.90
C TRP A 177 -25.77 11.42 -19.97
N ALA A 178 -24.95 10.79 -19.16
CA ALA A 178 -25.39 9.89 -18.09
C ALA A 178 -25.52 10.66 -16.78
N ASN A 179 -26.55 10.36 -16.02
CA ASN A 179 -26.71 10.87 -14.67
C ASN A 179 -25.59 10.32 -13.76
N PRO A 180 -25.15 11.10 -12.74
CA PRO A 180 -24.22 10.60 -11.75
C PRO A 180 -24.81 9.37 -11.04
N THR A 181 -24.00 8.35 -10.89
CA THR A 181 -24.43 7.07 -10.27
C THR A 181 -24.32 7.09 -8.75
N VAL A 182 -23.59 8.06 -8.20
CA VAL A 182 -23.38 8.23 -6.76
C VAL A 182 -24.23 9.39 -6.24
N TYR A 183 -24.98 9.16 -5.16
CA TYR A 183 -25.75 10.20 -4.50
C TYR A 183 -24.83 11.27 -3.92
N PRO A 184 -25.00 12.57 -4.28
CA PRO A 184 -24.15 13.64 -3.78
C PRO A 184 -24.41 13.90 -2.29
N MET A 185 -23.34 14.14 -1.53
CA MET A 185 -23.46 14.48 -0.12
C MET A 185 -22.67 15.75 0.20
N ASP A 186 -23.35 16.72 0.77
CA ASP A 186 -22.79 18.04 1.15
C ASP A 186 -22.17 18.06 2.56
N ASN A 187 -22.50 17.08 3.41
CA ASN A 187 -22.07 17.00 4.80
C ASN A 187 -20.81 16.13 5.00
N LEU A 188 -20.06 15.86 3.94
CA LEU A 188 -18.81 15.10 4.01
C LEU A 188 -17.76 15.82 4.86
N LYS A 189 -17.09 15.05 5.71
CA LYS A 189 -16.03 15.52 6.61
C LYS A 189 -14.67 15.00 6.15
N PRO A 190 -13.60 15.76 6.32
CA PRO A 190 -12.25 15.23 6.13
C PRO A 190 -12.01 13.99 6.98
N GLU A 191 -11.31 13.02 6.40
CA GLU A 191 -10.81 11.86 7.13
C GLU A 191 -9.78 12.31 8.16
N LYS A 192 -9.84 11.78 9.39
CA LYS A 192 -8.93 12.16 10.47
C LYS A 192 -8.26 10.94 11.09
N THR A 193 -6.93 10.95 11.09
CA THR A 193 -6.13 9.98 11.83
C THR A 193 -5.60 10.62 13.11
N LYS A 194 -5.97 10.04 14.24
CA LYS A 194 -5.49 10.39 15.57
C LYS A 194 -4.49 9.33 16.02
N SER A 195 -3.26 9.73 16.28
CA SER A 195 -2.19 8.82 16.71
C SER A 195 -1.49 9.32 17.96
N TRP A 196 -1.04 8.38 18.75
CA TRP A 196 -0.07 8.62 19.81
C TRP A 196 1.07 7.63 19.70
N GLU A 197 2.24 8.06 20.07
CA GLU A 197 3.43 7.22 20.11
C GLU A 197 4.27 7.52 21.36
N ILE A 198 4.98 6.48 21.80
CA ILE A 198 6.02 6.58 22.83
C ILE A 198 7.27 5.93 22.24
N GLY A 199 8.39 6.64 22.37
CA GLY A 199 9.67 6.17 21.85
C GLY A 199 10.78 6.30 22.88
N LEU A 200 11.75 5.41 22.76
CA LEU A 200 12.97 5.35 23.54
C LEU A 200 14.16 5.30 22.60
N ASN A 201 15.12 6.19 22.79
CA ASN A 201 16.39 6.16 22.06
C ASN A 201 17.52 6.03 23.08
N LEU A 202 18.31 4.97 22.94
CA LEU A 202 19.46 4.67 23.80
C LEU A 202 20.72 4.51 22.98
N LYS A 203 21.86 5.06 23.49
CA LYS A 203 23.19 4.73 23.02
C LYS A 203 24.01 4.26 24.22
N PHE A 204 24.78 3.20 24.04
CA PHE A 204 25.54 2.60 25.12
C PHE A 204 26.88 2.06 24.62
N TRP A 205 27.79 1.77 25.57
CA TRP A 205 29.19 1.42 25.32
C TRP A 205 29.89 2.40 24.36
N GLU A 206 30.04 3.65 24.80
CA GLU A 206 30.71 4.69 24.02
C GLU A 206 30.11 4.90 22.63
N ASN A 207 28.76 4.83 22.55
CA ASN A 207 27.99 4.93 21.30
C ASN A 207 28.18 3.78 20.30
N ARG A 208 28.81 2.67 20.70
CA ARG A 208 28.95 1.50 19.79
C ARG A 208 27.61 0.85 19.47
N PHE A 209 26.72 0.82 20.46
CA PHE A 209 25.35 0.33 20.25
C PHE A 209 24.36 1.47 20.33
N ASN A 210 23.37 1.44 19.43
CA ASN A 210 22.18 2.29 19.50
C ASN A 210 20.93 1.43 19.44
N LEU A 211 19.92 1.81 20.22
CA LEU A 211 18.58 1.23 20.19
C LEU A 211 17.57 2.37 20.01
N ASP A 212 16.74 2.27 19.00
CA ASP A 212 15.50 3.06 18.87
C ASP A 212 14.32 2.10 18.95
N ALA A 213 13.41 2.36 19.89
CA ALA A 213 12.22 1.57 20.10
C ALA A 213 11.01 2.50 20.14
N THR A 214 10.01 2.23 19.32
CA THR A 214 8.78 3.01 19.27
C THR A 214 7.57 2.08 19.33
N TYR A 215 6.61 2.43 20.18
CA TYR A 215 5.26 1.89 20.16
C TYR A 215 4.29 2.98 19.73
N TYR A 216 3.41 2.65 18.82
CA TYR A 216 2.40 3.57 18.32
C TYR A 216 1.00 2.95 18.27
N ARG A 217 0.00 3.82 18.32
CA ARG A 217 -1.38 3.47 18.02
C ARG A 217 -2.08 4.63 17.33
N SER A 218 -2.70 4.34 16.20
CA SER A 218 -3.47 5.29 15.41
C SER A 218 -4.88 4.80 15.16
N ASN A 219 -5.83 5.73 15.09
CA ASN A 219 -7.19 5.48 14.69
C ASN A 219 -7.57 6.45 13.56
N THR A 220 -7.94 5.90 12.42
CA THR A 220 -8.47 6.65 11.27
C THR A 220 -9.99 6.66 11.35
N LEU A 221 -10.57 7.85 11.37
CA LEU A 221 -11.99 8.14 11.55
C LEU A 221 -12.55 8.82 10.30
N ASN A 222 -13.85 8.73 10.11
CA ASN A 222 -14.57 9.31 8.98
C ASN A 222 -14.12 8.73 7.63
N GLN A 223 -13.71 7.47 7.59
CA GLN A 223 -13.41 6.83 6.31
C GLN A 223 -14.65 6.82 5.42
N THR A 224 -14.44 7.13 4.16
CA THR A 224 -15.48 7.24 3.15
C THR A 224 -15.71 5.89 2.49
N PHE A 225 -16.92 5.38 2.54
CA PHE A 225 -17.32 4.16 1.86
C PHE A 225 -18.47 4.45 0.88
N LYS A 226 -18.44 3.78 -0.27
CA LYS A 226 -19.54 3.76 -1.23
C LYS A 226 -20.38 2.52 -0.97
N VAL A 227 -21.64 2.71 -0.59
CA VAL A 227 -22.60 1.64 -0.31
C VAL A 227 -23.64 1.58 -1.41
N ASP A 228 -24.08 0.37 -1.77
CA ASP A 228 -25.13 0.20 -2.76
C ASP A 228 -26.48 0.64 -2.19
N ILE A 229 -27.26 1.34 -3.00
CA ILE A 229 -28.61 1.78 -2.67
C ILE A 229 -29.58 1.35 -3.78
N PRO A 230 -30.90 1.23 -3.48
CA PRO A 230 -31.85 0.85 -4.51
C PRO A 230 -31.87 1.80 -5.70
N SER A 231 -31.71 1.28 -6.91
CA SER A 231 -31.68 2.06 -8.17
C SER A 231 -32.97 2.86 -8.42
N SER A 232 -34.07 2.53 -7.74
CA SER A 232 -35.31 3.32 -7.74
C SER A 232 -35.13 4.74 -7.20
N SER A 233 -34.03 5.01 -6.48
CA SER A 233 -33.65 6.34 -6.03
C SER A 233 -33.10 7.25 -7.12
N GLY A 234 -32.81 6.70 -8.30
CA GLY A 234 -32.10 7.39 -9.38
C GLY A 234 -30.56 7.30 -9.26
N TYR A 235 -30.06 6.69 -8.21
CA TYR A 235 -28.63 6.47 -7.95
C TYR A 235 -28.38 5.01 -7.62
N ASN A 236 -27.16 4.54 -7.84
CA ASN A 236 -26.75 3.16 -7.52
C ASN A 236 -25.98 3.07 -6.20
N LYS A 237 -25.36 4.16 -5.78
CA LYS A 237 -24.49 4.21 -4.58
C LYS A 237 -24.73 5.48 -3.78
N ALA A 238 -24.60 5.36 -2.47
CA ALA A 238 -24.48 6.48 -1.55
C ALA A 238 -23.13 6.45 -0.84
N ILE A 239 -22.71 7.59 -0.31
CA ILE A 239 -21.48 7.73 0.45
C ILE A 239 -21.82 7.70 1.93
N VAL A 240 -21.07 6.94 2.71
CA VAL A 240 -21.16 6.93 4.18
C VAL A 240 -19.77 7.15 4.78
N GLN A 241 -19.73 7.94 5.86
CA GLN A 241 -18.50 8.30 6.56
C GLN A 241 -18.58 7.94 8.03
N THR A 242 -18.37 6.67 8.36
CA THR A 242 -18.46 6.20 9.76
C THR A 242 -17.28 5.32 10.16
N GLY A 243 -16.44 4.95 9.21
CA GLY A 243 -15.33 4.03 9.43
C GLY A 243 -14.41 4.44 10.59
N ASN A 244 -13.98 3.44 11.36
CA ASN A 244 -12.94 3.56 12.34
C ASN A 244 -11.99 2.38 12.18
N VAL A 245 -10.78 2.65 11.70
CA VAL A 245 -9.73 1.64 11.54
C VAL A 245 -8.58 1.96 12.47
N GLN A 246 -8.20 0.98 13.25
CA GLN A 246 -7.09 1.07 14.20
C GLN A 246 -5.86 0.37 13.64
N ASN A 247 -4.71 1.03 13.73
CA ASN A 247 -3.38 0.45 13.60
C ASN A 247 -2.62 0.62 14.90
N GLN A 248 -1.89 -0.40 15.30
CA GLN A 248 -0.97 -0.34 16.43
C GLN A 248 0.23 -1.22 16.16
N GLY A 249 1.41 -0.77 16.61
CA GLY A 249 2.61 -1.51 16.27
C GLY A 249 3.81 -1.16 17.11
N ILE A 250 4.86 -1.94 16.87
CA ILE A 250 6.17 -1.79 17.47
C ILE A 250 7.19 -1.67 16.33
N GLU A 251 8.08 -0.68 16.47
CA GLU A 251 9.23 -0.49 15.59
C GLU A 251 10.49 -0.51 16.44
N LEU A 252 11.45 -1.34 16.05
CA LEU A 252 12.74 -1.45 16.71
C LEU A 252 13.85 -1.28 15.69
N ALA A 253 14.87 -0.51 16.02
CA ALA A 253 16.11 -0.45 15.29
C ALA A 253 17.28 -0.64 16.26
N LEU A 254 18.13 -1.61 15.99
CA LEU A 254 19.33 -1.92 16.76
C LEU A 254 20.55 -1.74 15.86
N GLY A 255 21.37 -0.75 16.17
CA GLY A 255 22.60 -0.47 15.46
C GLY A 255 23.84 -0.84 16.29
N PHE A 256 24.86 -1.28 15.59
CA PHE A 256 26.19 -1.49 16.12
C PHE A 256 27.23 -0.85 15.19
N THR A 257 28.19 -0.13 15.72
CA THR A 257 29.32 0.40 14.97
C THR A 257 30.55 0.35 15.82
N ASP A 258 31.61 -0.26 15.29
CA ASP A 258 32.91 -0.29 15.92
C ASP A 258 34.02 -0.26 14.85
N GLU A 259 35.22 0.14 15.29
CA GLU A 259 36.39 0.18 14.44
C GLU A 259 37.60 -0.34 15.22
N TRP A 260 38.30 -1.33 14.67
CA TRP A 260 39.51 -1.90 15.21
C TRP A 260 40.52 -2.22 14.12
N ALA A 261 41.76 -1.79 14.34
CA ALA A 261 42.86 -1.99 13.39
C ALA A 261 42.54 -1.54 11.94
N GLY A 262 41.76 -0.45 11.78
CA GLY A 262 41.39 0.09 10.48
C GLY A 262 40.28 -0.69 9.76
N PHE A 263 39.70 -1.72 10.41
CA PHE A 263 38.49 -2.39 9.97
C PHE A 263 37.28 -1.79 10.71
N ARG A 264 36.36 -1.24 9.97
CA ARG A 264 35.12 -0.68 10.50
C ARG A 264 33.96 -1.60 10.14
N TRP A 265 33.17 -1.96 11.12
CA TRP A 265 31.90 -2.66 10.94
C TRP A 265 30.74 -1.81 11.46
N ALA A 266 29.79 -1.55 10.58
CA ALA A 266 28.52 -0.92 10.92
C ALA A 266 27.37 -1.87 10.56
N SER A 267 26.55 -2.20 11.53
CA SER A 267 25.41 -3.10 11.40
C SER A 267 24.15 -2.43 11.90
N ASN A 268 23.04 -2.60 11.21
CA ASN A 268 21.74 -2.12 11.65
C ASN A 268 20.66 -3.18 11.38
N ALA A 269 20.00 -3.62 12.43
CA ALA A 269 18.87 -4.53 12.36
C ALA A 269 17.57 -3.77 12.67
N THR A 270 16.54 -3.98 11.88
CA THR A 270 15.21 -3.39 12.06
C THR A 270 14.15 -4.46 12.20
N PHE A 271 13.18 -4.22 13.05
CA PHE A 271 11.98 -5.03 13.23
C PHE A 271 10.76 -4.13 13.22
N THR A 272 9.76 -4.47 12.41
CA THR A 272 8.47 -3.75 12.39
C THR A 272 7.30 -4.73 12.48
N LEU A 273 6.37 -4.42 13.36
CA LEU A 273 5.12 -5.14 13.54
C LEU A 273 3.98 -4.14 13.53
N ASN A 274 2.98 -4.37 12.67
CA ASN A 274 1.72 -3.62 12.67
C ASN A 274 0.54 -4.56 12.82
N ARG A 275 -0.42 -4.21 13.67
CA ARG A 275 -1.71 -4.87 13.82
C ARG A 275 -2.81 -3.92 13.41
N ASN A 276 -3.42 -4.21 12.28
CA ASN A 276 -4.57 -3.49 11.74
C ASN A 276 -5.87 -4.12 12.26
N LYS A 277 -6.86 -3.29 12.62
CA LYS A 277 -8.18 -3.76 13.02
C LYS A 277 -9.26 -2.78 12.58
N VAL A 278 -10.24 -3.27 11.86
CA VAL A 278 -11.48 -2.54 11.56
C VAL A 278 -12.33 -2.53 12.83
N LYS A 279 -12.51 -1.37 13.43
CA LYS A 279 -13.33 -1.20 14.64
C LYS A 279 -14.79 -0.97 14.31
N ARG A 280 -15.06 -0.26 13.21
CA ARG A 280 -16.38 0.09 12.73
C ARG A 280 -16.32 0.32 11.22
N LEU A 281 -17.32 -0.15 10.51
CA LEU A 281 -17.58 0.15 9.11
C LEU A 281 -18.70 1.21 9.00
N ALA A 282 -19.72 0.94 8.19
CA ALA A 282 -20.81 1.87 7.92
C ALA A 282 -21.96 1.77 8.95
N GLY A 283 -21.86 0.96 9.96
CA GLY A 283 -22.91 0.74 10.93
C GLY A 283 -23.36 2.00 11.67
N GLY A 284 -24.68 2.21 11.80
CA GLY A 284 -25.30 3.36 12.46
C GLY A 284 -25.33 4.63 11.62
N SER A 285 -25.03 4.57 10.33
CA SER A 285 -25.32 5.62 9.37
C SER A 285 -26.74 5.47 8.84
N THR A 286 -27.34 6.58 8.43
CA THR A 286 -28.65 6.59 7.78
C THR A 286 -28.44 6.66 6.27
N ASN A 287 -29.18 5.85 5.51
CA ASN A 287 -29.26 5.98 4.06
C ASN A 287 -29.84 7.37 3.74
N PRO A 288 -29.12 8.23 3.03
CA PRO A 288 -29.56 9.61 2.80
C PRO A 288 -30.81 9.69 1.92
N VAL A 289 -31.15 8.63 1.20
CA VAL A 289 -32.29 8.58 0.29
C VAL A 289 -33.51 7.95 0.96
N THR A 290 -33.34 6.81 1.66
CA THR A 290 -34.48 6.06 2.25
C THR A 290 -34.74 6.39 3.71
N GLY A 291 -33.77 7.02 4.40
CA GLY A 291 -33.83 7.29 5.84
C GLY A 291 -33.59 6.06 6.72
N GLU A 292 -33.38 4.88 6.14
CA GLU A 292 -33.16 3.64 6.87
C GLU A 292 -31.74 3.57 7.45
N LEU A 293 -31.60 2.90 8.59
CA LEU A 293 -30.29 2.63 9.16
C LEU A 293 -29.51 1.66 8.27
N ILE A 294 -28.29 2.05 7.93
CA ILE A 294 -27.35 1.18 7.23
C ILE A 294 -26.62 0.34 8.29
N ASP A 295 -26.85 -0.96 8.26
CA ASP A 295 -26.08 -1.93 9.01
C ASP A 295 -25.25 -2.79 8.04
N MET A 296 -23.98 -2.47 7.90
CA MET A 296 -23.06 -3.19 7.01
C MET A 296 -21.86 -3.70 7.81
N PRO A 297 -22.01 -4.84 8.50
CA PRO A 297 -20.91 -5.43 9.24
C PRO A 297 -19.79 -5.97 8.33
N ASN A 298 -20.11 -6.16 7.05
CA ASN A 298 -19.19 -6.66 6.02
C ASN A 298 -19.30 -5.80 4.76
N MET A 299 -18.16 -5.40 4.18
CA MET A 299 -18.12 -4.64 2.95
C MET A 299 -17.11 -5.24 1.97
N PRO A 300 -17.57 -5.79 0.84
CA PRO A 300 -16.68 -6.23 -0.23
C PRO A 300 -15.98 -5.03 -0.89
N VAL A 301 -14.65 -5.09 -1.00
CA VAL A 301 -13.86 -3.99 -1.58
C VAL A 301 -13.48 -4.28 -3.03
N GLY A 302 -12.88 -5.45 -3.27
CA GLY A 302 -12.43 -5.79 -4.62
C GLY A 302 -11.90 -7.21 -4.72
N TRP A 303 -11.85 -7.71 -5.95
CA TRP A 303 -11.30 -9.00 -6.30
C TRP A 303 -9.78 -8.89 -6.49
N LEU A 304 -9.03 -9.90 -6.07
CA LEU A 304 -7.58 -9.95 -6.29
C LEU A 304 -7.19 -10.38 -7.73
N GLY A 305 -8.18 -10.64 -8.57
CA GLY A 305 -8.03 -11.04 -9.96
C GLY A 305 -9.38 -10.99 -10.68
N LYS A 306 -9.69 -11.99 -11.52
CA LYS A 306 -10.95 -12.05 -12.27
C LYS A 306 -12.15 -12.02 -11.32
N GLU A 307 -13.10 -11.15 -11.59
CA GLU A 307 -14.35 -11.01 -10.83
C GLU A 307 -15.11 -12.34 -10.75
N ASN A 308 -15.73 -12.60 -9.59
CA ASN A 308 -16.49 -13.82 -9.27
C ASN A 308 -15.69 -15.14 -9.26
N VAL A 309 -14.38 -15.09 -9.47
CA VAL A 309 -13.49 -16.26 -9.52
C VAL A 309 -12.35 -16.16 -8.50
N ALA A 310 -11.64 -15.04 -8.52
CA ALA A 310 -10.51 -14.79 -7.65
C ALA A 310 -10.95 -14.60 -6.19
N PRO A 311 -10.04 -14.77 -5.22
CA PRO A 311 -10.28 -14.33 -3.85
C PRO A 311 -10.64 -12.85 -3.79
N ARG A 312 -11.45 -12.48 -2.83
CA ARG A 312 -11.95 -11.12 -2.65
C ARG A 312 -11.52 -10.55 -1.30
N VAL A 313 -11.17 -9.28 -1.27
CA VAL A 313 -10.99 -8.56 -0.01
C VAL A 313 -12.36 -8.13 0.50
N ILE A 314 -12.68 -8.51 1.73
CA ILE A 314 -13.92 -8.12 2.42
C ILE A 314 -13.54 -7.51 3.76
N LEU A 315 -13.92 -6.26 3.95
CA LEU A 315 -13.80 -5.59 5.24
C LEU A 315 -14.89 -6.13 6.17
N THR A 316 -14.48 -6.51 7.38
CA THR A 316 -15.39 -7.04 8.40
C THR A 316 -15.07 -6.35 9.72
N GLU A 317 -16.09 -5.95 10.46
CA GLU A 317 -15.87 -5.41 11.81
C GLU A 317 -15.16 -6.45 12.70
N GLY A 318 -14.12 -6.04 13.38
CA GLY A 318 -13.23 -6.94 14.14
C GLY A 318 -12.12 -7.59 13.33
N GLY A 319 -12.20 -7.62 11.99
CA GLY A 319 -11.20 -8.11 11.06
C GLY A 319 -10.12 -7.08 10.73
N THR A 320 -9.39 -7.33 9.62
CA THR A 320 -8.38 -6.41 9.08
C THR A 320 -8.85 -5.77 7.77
N MET A 321 -8.18 -4.69 7.35
CA MET A 321 -8.45 -4.04 6.05
C MET A 321 -8.08 -4.90 4.83
N THR A 322 -7.45 -6.04 5.05
CA THR A 322 -6.90 -6.90 3.99
C THR A 322 -7.30 -8.36 4.16
N ASP A 323 -8.37 -8.62 4.88
CA ASP A 323 -8.89 -9.98 5.03
C ASP A 323 -9.37 -10.53 3.70
N ILE A 324 -8.91 -11.74 3.37
CA ILE A 324 -9.18 -12.42 2.10
C ILE A 324 -10.22 -13.50 2.32
N TYR A 325 -11.21 -13.51 1.43
CA TYR A 325 -12.30 -14.47 1.41
C TYR A 325 -12.39 -15.16 0.05
N VAL A 326 -12.87 -16.38 0.05
CA VAL A 326 -13.17 -17.19 -1.14
C VAL A 326 -14.62 -17.64 -1.12
N TYR A 327 -15.25 -17.66 -2.30
CA TYR A 327 -16.62 -18.12 -2.50
C TYR A 327 -16.67 -19.52 -3.10
N ASN A 328 -15.74 -19.83 -4.00
CA ASN A 328 -15.70 -21.10 -4.72
C ASN A 328 -14.95 -22.14 -3.91
N GLU A 329 -15.58 -23.29 -3.71
CA GLU A 329 -14.98 -24.45 -3.05
C GLU A 329 -15.20 -25.72 -3.87
N LEU A 330 -14.23 -26.64 -3.81
CA LEU A 330 -14.36 -27.96 -4.42
C LEU A 330 -15.36 -28.79 -3.64
N THR A 331 -16.33 -29.36 -4.33
CA THR A 331 -17.34 -30.24 -3.73
C THR A 331 -16.71 -31.55 -3.29
N LYS A 332 -17.00 -31.98 -2.07
CA LYS A 332 -16.54 -33.25 -1.49
C LYS A 332 -17.69 -34.21 -1.28
N ASP A 333 -17.39 -35.50 -1.32
CA ASP A 333 -18.30 -36.55 -0.88
C ASP A 333 -18.27 -36.72 0.66
N ASN A 334 -19.06 -37.67 1.17
CA ASN A 334 -19.12 -37.97 2.62
C ASN A 334 -17.81 -38.54 3.18
N ASN A 335 -16.93 -39.03 2.33
CA ASN A 335 -15.61 -39.59 2.70
C ASN A 335 -14.49 -38.54 2.58
N GLY A 336 -14.84 -37.28 2.18
CA GLY A 336 -13.88 -36.21 1.99
C GLY A 336 -13.20 -36.19 0.63
N ASN A 337 -13.54 -37.08 -0.30
CA ASN A 337 -13.00 -37.11 -1.65
C ASN A 337 -13.58 -35.99 -2.49
N ILE A 338 -12.79 -35.40 -3.37
CA ILE A 338 -13.24 -34.36 -4.31
C ILE A 338 -14.13 -35.04 -5.37
N LYS A 339 -15.34 -34.52 -5.56
CA LYS A 339 -16.24 -35.00 -6.57
C LYS A 339 -15.75 -34.66 -7.96
N VAL A 340 -15.70 -35.67 -8.83
CA VAL A 340 -15.44 -35.55 -10.26
C VAL A 340 -16.76 -35.67 -10.98
N ASP A 341 -17.06 -34.72 -11.85
CA ASP A 341 -18.25 -34.73 -12.68
C ASP A 341 -18.20 -35.89 -13.67
N ALA A 342 -19.19 -36.77 -13.63
CA ALA A 342 -19.19 -37.96 -14.47
C ALA A 342 -19.35 -37.70 -15.96
N GLN A 343 -19.95 -36.57 -16.33
CA GLN A 343 -20.19 -36.20 -17.75
C GLN A 343 -18.99 -35.48 -18.35
N THR A 344 -18.44 -34.52 -17.62
CA THR A 344 -17.32 -33.68 -18.10
C THR A 344 -15.96 -34.25 -17.71
N GLY A 345 -15.88 -35.07 -16.65
CA GLY A 345 -14.63 -35.53 -16.05
C GLY A 345 -13.85 -34.40 -15.34
N GLY A 346 -14.42 -33.20 -15.20
CA GLY A 346 -13.86 -32.08 -14.46
C GLY A 346 -14.17 -32.19 -12.96
N LEU A 347 -13.56 -31.30 -12.16
CA LEU A 347 -13.86 -31.24 -10.74
C LEU A 347 -15.17 -30.50 -10.52
N SER A 348 -15.99 -31.01 -9.60
CA SER A 348 -17.19 -30.32 -9.18
C SER A 348 -16.83 -29.18 -8.21
N MET A 349 -17.29 -27.99 -8.51
CA MET A 349 -17.21 -26.82 -7.63
C MET A 349 -18.61 -26.32 -7.26
N HIS A 350 -18.70 -25.67 -6.14
CA HIS A 350 -19.89 -24.90 -5.76
C HIS A 350 -19.48 -23.51 -5.25
N THR A 351 -20.35 -22.56 -5.46
CA THR A 351 -20.20 -21.21 -4.90
C THR A 351 -20.97 -21.16 -3.59
N ALA A 352 -20.29 -20.88 -2.51
CA ALA A 352 -20.90 -20.74 -1.21
C ALA A 352 -21.65 -19.40 -1.11
N GLU A 353 -22.84 -19.40 -0.51
CA GLU A 353 -23.60 -18.17 -0.23
C GLU A 353 -22.81 -17.25 0.73
N THR A 354 -22.14 -17.84 1.71
CA THR A 354 -21.29 -17.11 2.65
C THR A 354 -19.82 -17.42 2.36
N PRO A 355 -19.02 -16.39 2.06
CA PRO A 355 -17.61 -16.60 1.74
C PRO A 355 -16.80 -17.02 2.97
N THR A 356 -15.80 -17.87 2.75
CA THR A 356 -14.90 -18.39 3.79
C THR A 356 -13.66 -17.51 3.87
N LYS A 357 -13.33 -17.00 5.07
CA LYS A 357 -12.06 -16.28 5.33
C LYS A 357 -10.89 -17.25 5.26
N VAL A 358 -9.89 -16.94 4.44
CA VAL A 358 -8.69 -17.77 4.22
C VAL A 358 -7.41 -17.16 4.78
N GLY A 359 -7.43 -15.88 5.13
CA GLY A 359 -6.30 -15.18 5.71
C GLY A 359 -6.33 -13.67 5.43
N ASN A 360 -5.18 -13.03 5.38
CA ASN A 360 -5.04 -11.63 5.03
C ASN A 360 -3.71 -11.36 4.30
N LEU A 361 -3.59 -10.17 3.67
CA LEU A 361 -2.39 -9.76 2.92
C LEU A 361 -1.29 -9.18 3.83
N ASN A 362 -1.57 -8.87 5.09
CA ASN A 362 -0.62 -8.20 5.97
C ASN A 362 0.48 -9.14 6.43
N ALA A 363 1.72 -8.65 6.45
CA ALA A 363 2.80 -9.35 7.14
C ALA A 363 2.53 -9.41 8.65
N ASN A 364 2.93 -10.49 9.29
CA ASN A 364 2.96 -10.57 10.74
C ASN A 364 4.03 -9.61 11.31
N TYR A 365 5.20 -9.58 10.66
CA TYR A 365 6.29 -8.63 10.93
C TYR A 365 7.25 -8.61 9.74
N ASN A 366 8.06 -7.55 9.68
CA ASN A 366 9.14 -7.43 8.72
C ASN A 366 10.47 -7.26 9.47
N LEU A 367 11.54 -7.77 8.87
CA LEU A 367 12.90 -7.64 9.35
C LEU A 367 13.78 -7.05 8.25
N GLY A 368 14.70 -6.19 8.66
CA GLY A 368 15.76 -5.69 7.81
C GLY A 368 17.10 -5.86 8.51
N TRP A 369 18.15 -6.15 7.78
CA TRP A 369 19.50 -6.22 8.32
C TRP A 369 20.50 -5.69 7.29
N THR A 370 21.11 -4.56 7.64
CA THR A 370 22.12 -3.88 6.82
C THR A 370 23.46 -4.00 7.49
N ASN A 371 24.48 -4.39 6.74
CA ASN A 371 25.88 -4.46 7.19
C ASN A 371 26.77 -3.73 6.22
N ASN A 372 27.69 -2.95 6.77
CA ASN A 372 28.76 -2.29 6.03
C ASN A 372 30.10 -2.63 6.67
N PHE A 373 31.01 -3.18 5.87
CA PHE A 373 32.37 -3.55 6.26
C PHE A 373 33.34 -2.70 5.47
N THR A 374 34.12 -1.88 6.16
CA THR A 374 35.10 -1.01 5.51
C THR A 374 36.50 -1.37 5.97
N TYR A 375 37.40 -1.59 5.03
CA TYR A 375 38.82 -1.87 5.30
C TYR A 375 39.73 -1.33 4.19
N LYS A 376 40.69 -0.49 4.53
CA LYS A 376 41.70 0.06 3.59
C LYS A 376 41.11 0.58 2.28
N GLY A 377 40.01 1.30 2.32
CA GLY A 377 39.34 1.87 1.16
C GLY A 377 38.33 0.94 0.46
N ILE A 378 38.30 -0.35 0.79
CA ILE A 378 37.27 -1.29 0.34
C ILE A 378 36.07 -1.14 1.25
N ASN A 379 34.89 -1.04 0.67
CA ASN A 379 33.61 -1.07 1.41
C ASN A 379 32.70 -2.13 0.81
N LEU A 380 32.25 -3.06 1.65
CA LEU A 380 31.28 -4.11 1.32
C LEU A 380 29.97 -3.82 2.07
N GLY A 381 28.90 -3.59 1.32
CA GLY A 381 27.56 -3.42 1.85
C GLY A 381 26.69 -4.65 1.56
N VAL A 382 25.95 -5.12 2.56
CA VAL A 382 25.02 -6.24 2.45
C VAL A 382 23.70 -5.84 3.09
N VAL A 383 22.61 -5.95 2.34
CA VAL A 383 21.24 -5.69 2.83
C VAL A 383 20.39 -6.94 2.67
N LEU A 384 19.91 -7.45 3.78
CA LEU A 384 18.94 -8.54 3.85
C LEU A 384 17.59 -7.99 4.29
N SER A 385 16.52 -8.51 3.71
CA SER A 385 15.16 -8.22 4.14
C SER A 385 14.36 -9.51 4.28
N ALA A 386 13.46 -9.54 5.25
CA ALA A 386 12.53 -10.63 5.43
C ALA A 386 11.12 -10.10 5.69
N ARG A 387 10.15 -10.71 5.04
CA ARG A 387 8.73 -10.57 5.32
C ARG A 387 8.22 -11.90 5.87
N VAL A 388 7.54 -11.88 7.00
CA VAL A 388 6.99 -13.08 7.62
C VAL A 388 5.49 -12.97 7.72
N GLY A 389 4.78 -13.95 7.16
CA GLY A 389 3.32 -14.02 7.14
C GLY A 389 2.69 -13.20 6.00
N GLY A 390 1.36 -13.23 5.99
CA GLY A 390 0.54 -12.71 4.91
C GLY A 390 0.37 -13.71 3.78
N LEU A 391 -0.60 -13.44 2.92
CA LEU A 391 -0.87 -14.20 1.71
C LEU A 391 -0.55 -13.37 0.48
N ALA A 392 -0.25 -14.04 -0.62
CA ALA A 392 -0.13 -13.49 -1.96
C ALA A 392 -0.99 -14.33 -2.92
N TYR A 393 -1.72 -13.68 -3.80
CA TYR A 393 -2.51 -14.34 -4.83
C TYR A 393 -1.79 -14.23 -6.18
N SER A 394 -1.65 -15.36 -6.87
CA SER A 394 -1.06 -15.40 -8.20
C SER A 394 -2.11 -15.61 -9.29
N ALA A 395 -2.64 -14.52 -9.81
CA ALA A 395 -3.51 -14.56 -11.01
C ALA A 395 -2.76 -15.12 -12.23
N THR A 396 -1.50 -14.74 -12.40
CA THR A 396 -0.65 -15.21 -13.51
C THR A 396 -0.54 -16.71 -13.52
N GLN A 397 -0.23 -17.35 -12.38
CA GLN A 397 -0.14 -18.80 -12.31
C GLN A 397 -1.48 -19.46 -12.66
N GLY A 398 -2.59 -18.89 -12.15
CA GLY A 398 -3.92 -19.40 -12.48
C GLY A 398 -4.25 -19.35 -13.97
N VAL A 399 -3.86 -18.29 -14.66
CA VAL A 399 -4.04 -18.15 -16.11
C VAL A 399 -3.13 -19.12 -16.88
N LEU A 400 -1.84 -19.22 -16.50
CA LEU A 400 -0.89 -20.14 -17.13
C LEU A 400 -1.34 -21.61 -16.99
N ASP A 401 -1.87 -21.97 -15.83
CA ASP A 401 -2.37 -23.32 -15.58
C ASP A 401 -3.64 -23.60 -16.38
N TYR A 402 -4.56 -22.66 -16.47
CA TYR A 402 -5.78 -22.78 -17.25
C TYR A 402 -5.49 -23.07 -18.74
N TYR A 403 -4.52 -22.36 -19.30
CA TYR A 403 -4.10 -22.57 -20.71
C TYR A 403 -3.08 -23.71 -20.88
N GLY A 404 -2.66 -24.38 -19.80
CA GLY A 404 -1.77 -25.53 -19.85
C GLY A 404 -0.33 -25.21 -20.26
N VAL A 405 0.12 -23.97 -20.09
CA VAL A 405 1.45 -23.49 -20.54
C VAL A 405 2.48 -23.41 -19.40
N SER A 406 2.09 -23.73 -18.18
CA SER A 406 3.01 -23.78 -17.03
C SER A 406 3.81 -25.09 -16.97
N SER A 407 4.96 -25.07 -16.30
CA SER A 407 5.77 -26.27 -16.04
C SER A 407 5.01 -27.31 -15.22
N ILE A 408 4.13 -26.88 -14.31
CA ILE A 408 3.31 -27.77 -13.47
C ILE A 408 2.33 -28.55 -14.35
N THR A 409 1.67 -27.90 -15.30
CA THR A 409 0.75 -28.54 -16.22
C THR A 409 1.48 -29.46 -17.22
N ALA A 410 2.69 -29.10 -17.64
CA ALA A 410 3.54 -29.97 -18.46
C ALA A 410 3.88 -31.27 -17.73
N ASN A 411 4.39 -31.17 -16.51
CA ASN A 411 4.70 -32.34 -15.67
C ASN A 411 3.47 -33.22 -15.41
N ALA A 412 2.29 -32.61 -15.21
CA ALA A 412 1.05 -33.36 -15.04
C ALA A 412 0.65 -34.14 -16.29
N ARG A 413 0.86 -33.58 -17.49
CA ARG A 413 0.64 -34.30 -18.77
C ARG A 413 1.59 -35.47 -18.92
N ASP A 414 2.89 -35.27 -18.63
CA ASP A 414 3.91 -36.34 -18.70
C ASP A 414 3.59 -37.47 -17.73
N ASN A 415 3.05 -37.16 -16.55
CA ASN A 415 2.57 -38.11 -15.57
C ASN A 415 1.19 -38.71 -15.87
N LYS A 416 0.60 -38.43 -17.06
CA LYS A 416 -0.72 -38.92 -17.49
C LYS A 416 -1.86 -38.55 -16.54
N GLY A 417 -1.86 -37.33 -16.04
CA GLY A 417 -2.92 -36.79 -15.18
C GLY A 417 -2.45 -36.30 -13.81
N VAL A 418 -3.36 -35.66 -13.11
CA VAL A 418 -3.17 -35.14 -11.73
C VAL A 418 -3.66 -36.20 -10.74
N PRO A 419 -2.81 -36.67 -9.78
CA PRO A 419 -3.22 -37.61 -8.73
C PRO A 419 -4.36 -37.02 -7.87
N MET A 420 -5.46 -37.79 -7.71
CA MET A 420 -6.60 -37.42 -6.90
C MET A 420 -7.45 -38.63 -6.49
N ASN A 421 -7.93 -38.68 -5.25
CA ASN A 421 -8.85 -39.67 -4.73
C ASN A 421 -8.41 -41.14 -5.05
N ASN A 422 -7.16 -41.46 -4.84
CA ASN A 422 -6.56 -42.76 -5.21
C ASN A 422 -6.54 -43.09 -6.70
N GLY A 423 -6.77 -42.14 -7.57
CA GLY A 423 -6.72 -42.23 -9.03
C GLY A 423 -6.01 -41.06 -9.66
N LYS A 424 -6.33 -40.79 -10.92
CA LYS A 424 -5.86 -39.61 -11.66
C LYS A 424 -7.01 -38.96 -12.40
N VAL A 425 -6.98 -37.64 -12.43
CA VAL A 425 -7.88 -36.81 -13.26
C VAL A 425 -7.12 -36.29 -14.47
N ASP A 426 -7.79 -36.18 -15.60
CA ASP A 426 -7.21 -35.60 -16.80
C ASP A 426 -6.62 -34.21 -16.53
N THR A 427 -5.42 -33.96 -17.02
CA THR A 427 -4.66 -32.74 -16.75
C THR A 427 -5.40 -31.49 -17.22
N GLN A 428 -5.96 -31.51 -18.42
CA GLN A 428 -6.65 -30.35 -18.98
C GLN A 428 -7.90 -30.03 -18.15
N LYS A 429 -8.71 -31.04 -17.88
CA LYS A 429 -9.95 -30.88 -17.11
C LYS A 429 -9.70 -30.39 -15.68
N TYR A 430 -8.64 -30.92 -15.05
CA TYR A 430 -8.22 -30.45 -13.73
C TYR A 430 -7.88 -28.96 -13.75
N TYR A 431 -6.93 -28.55 -14.58
CA TYR A 431 -6.44 -27.18 -14.59
C TYR A 431 -7.43 -26.19 -15.20
N GLN A 432 -8.29 -26.58 -16.10
CA GLN A 432 -9.40 -25.73 -16.57
C GLN A 432 -10.46 -25.49 -15.47
N THR A 433 -10.63 -26.44 -14.54
CA THR A 433 -11.54 -26.23 -13.41
C THR A 433 -10.93 -25.35 -12.35
N ILE A 434 -9.67 -25.56 -11.93
CA ILE A 434 -9.05 -24.78 -10.86
C ILE A 434 -8.44 -23.45 -11.33
N GLY A 435 -8.04 -23.37 -12.61
CA GLY A 435 -7.41 -22.19 -13.18
C GLY A 435 -8.37 -21.01 -13.33
N THR A 436 -7.84 -19.81 -13.45
CA THR A 436 -8.62 -18.56 -13.40
C THR A 436 -8.97 -17.99 -14.76
N GLY A 437 -9.14 -18.82 -15.80
CA GLY A 437 -9.57 -18.40 -17.14
C GLY A 437 -11.03 -17.91 -17.14
N GLU A 438 -11.99 -18.81 -17.07
CA GLU A 438 -13.43 -18.51 -17.04
C GLU A 438 -14.13 -18.99 -15.78
N GLY A 439 -13.68 -20.08 -15.18
CA GLY A 439 -14.03 -20.54 -13.86
C GLY A 439 -12.82 -20.47 -12.96
N GLY A 440 -12.83 -21.09 -11.79
CA GLY A 440 -11.63 -21.27 -11.02
C GLY A 440 -11.81 -21.43 -9.52
N TYR A 441 -10.82 -22.05 -8.92
CA TYR A 441 -10.71 -22.24 -7.51
C TYR A 441 -9.64 -21.31 -6.92
N GLY A 442 -10.00 -20.06 -6.71
CA GLY A 442 -9.09 -18.97 -6.34
C GLY A 442 -8.22 -19.28 -5.12
N ARG A 443 -8.71 -20.10 -4.19
CA ARG A 443 -7.94 -20.53 -3.02
C ARG A 443 -6.68 -21.31 -3.39
N TYR A 444 -6.67 -22.03 -4.50
CA TYR A 444 -5.53 -22.82 -4.95
C TYR A 444 -4.29 -21.97 -5.27
N TYR A 445 -4.51 -20.74 -5.67
CA TYR A 445 -3.46 -19.79 -6.05
C TYR A 445 -3.12 -18.77 -4.96
N LEU A 446 -3.51 -19.05 -3.71
CA LEU A 446 -3.08 -18.31 -2.54
C LEU A 446 -1.85 -18.96 -1.93
N TYR A 447 -0.77 -18.22 -1.84
CA TYR A 447 0.51 -18.63 -1.31
C TYR A 447 0.89 -17.83 -0.09
N SER A 448 1.76 -18.37 0.76
CA SER A 448 2.37 -17.60 1.83
C SER A 448 3.29 -16.52 1.24
N ALA A 449 3.15 -15.28 1.70
CA ALA A 449 4.02 -14.19 1.30
C ALA A 449 5.34 -14.13 2.10
N THR A 450 5.61 -15.15 2.93
CA THR A 450 6.85 -15.23 3.70
C THR A 450 8.04 -15.41 2.77
N ASN A 451 9.02 -14.51 2.90
CA ASN A 451 10.24 -14.55 2.10
C ASN A 451 11.42 -13.92 2.83
N VAL A 452 12.62 -14.34 2.46
CA VAL A 452 13.91 -13.76 2.86
C VAL A 452 14.72 -13.53 1.59
N ARG A 453 15.22 -12.30 1.41
CA ARG A 453 15.97 -11.93 0.20
C ARG A 453 17.24 -11.18 0.49
N LEU A 454 18.25 -11.40 -0.35
CA LEU A 454 19.40 -10.52 -0.47
C LEU A 454 18.98 -9.33 -1.34
N GLN A 455 18.64 -8.22 -0.65
CA GLN A 455 18.05 -7.05 -1.29
C GLN A 455 19.09 -6.20 -2.01
N GLU A 456 20.28 -6.07 -1.41
CA GLU A 456 21.38 -5.34 -2.01
C GLU A 456 22.71 -5.95 -1.61
N LEU A 457 23.63 -6.01 -2.55
CA LEU A 457 25.04 -6.26 -2.35
C LEU A 457 25.82 -5.17 -3.06
N SER A 458 26.68 -4.46 -2.34
CA SER A 458 27.52 -3.40 -2.91
C SER A 458 28.96 -3.63 -2.54
N LEU A 459 29.85 -3.39 -3.50
CA LEU A 459 31.30 -3.42 -3.31
C LEU A 459 31.89 -2.15 -3.90
N SER A 460 32.62 -1.39 -3.10
CA SER A 460 33.28 -0.19 -3.60
C SER A 460 34.72 -0.09 -3.10
N TYR A 461 35.53 0.61 -3.87
CA TYR A 461 36.92 0.91 -3.54
C TYR A 461 37.20 2.38 -3.74
N THR A 462 37.68 3.02 -2.67
CA THR A 462 38.09 4.41 -2.68
C THR A 462 39.63 4.46 -2.83
N LEU A 463 40.10 5.11 -3.90
CA LEU A 463 41.51 5.28 -4.16
C LEU A 463 42.17 6.10 -3.05
N PRO A 464 43.39 5.74 -2.61
CA PRO A 464 44.18 6.57 -1.70
C PRO A 464 44.38 7.96 -2.28
N LYS A 465 44.08 9.02 -1.54
CA LYS A 465 44.24 10.42 -1.97
C LYS A 465 45.62 10.74 -2.51
N LYS A 466 46.65 10.10 -1.94
CA LYS A 466 48.06 10.25 -2.37
C LYS A 466 48.28 9.90 -3.85
N TRP A 467 47.52 8.97 -4.43
CA TRP A 467 47.65 8.60 -5.86
C TRP A 467 47.16 9.69 -6.79
N LEU A 468 46.37 10.62 -6.28
CA LEU A 468 45.78 11.75 -7.01
C LEU A 468 46.31 13.09 -6.51
N ASN A 469 47.54 13.12 -5.94
CA ASN A 469 48.17 14.31 -5.39
C ASN A 469 47.27 15.08 -4.41
N ASN A 470 46.39 14.41 -3.70
CA ASN A 470 45.37 14.96 -2.78
C ASN A 470 44.33 15.91 -3.42
N VAL A 471 44.23 15.94 -4.74
CA VAL A 471 43.31 16.84 -5.48
C VAL A 471 41.89 16.32 -5.51
N ALA A 472 41.68 15.00 -5.57
CA ALA A 472 40.35 14.42 -5.71
C ALA A 472 40.18 13.15 -4.84
N ASN A 473 38.88 12.86 -4.51
CA ASN A 473 38.47 11.57 -3.99
C ASN A 473 37.80 10.81 -5.14
N VAL A 474 38.30 9.64 -5.48
CA VAL A 474 37.71 8.78 -6.52
C VAL A 474 37.32 7.46 -5.89
N THR A 475 36.06 7.08 -6.06
CA THR A 475 35.51 5.80 -5.61
C THR A 475 34.89 5.08 -6.79
N PHE A 476 35.25 3.82 -6.99
CA PHE A 476 34.62 2.92 -7.94
C PHE A 476 33.68 2.01 -7.15
N GLY A 477 32.47 1.76 -7.65
CA GLY A 477 31.50 0.93 -6.97
C GLY A 477 30.66 0.10 -7.93
N LEU A 478 30.32 -1.09 -7.49
CA LEU A 478 29.34 -1.99 -8.10
C LEU A 478 28.23 -2.22 -7.10
N VAL A 479 26.97 -2.11 -7.56
CA VAL A 479 25.79 -2.35 -6.74
C VAL A 479 24.85 -3.27 -7.50
N GLY A 480 24.49 -4.38 -6.85
CA GLY A 480 23.43 -5.28 -7.33
C GLY A 480 22.24 -5.22 -6.39
N ARG A 481 21.04 -5.14 -6.95
CA ARG A 481 19.77 -5.12 -6.18
C ARG A 481 18.88 -6.28 -6.55
N ASN A 482 18.07 -6.74 -5.56
CA ASN A 482 17.16 -7.89 -5.71
C ASN A 482 17.85 -9.15 -6.24
N LEU A 483 19.08 -9.41 -5.77
CA LEU A 483 19.97 -10.41 -6.35
C LEU A 483 19.51 -11.84 -6.10
N TRP A 484 18.92 -12.11 -4.96
CA TRP A 484 18.63 -13.48 -4.58
C TRP A 484 17.47 -13.57 -3.59
N MET A 485 16.50 -14.45 -3.92
CA MET A 485 15.47 -14.91 -3.00
C MET A 485 16.01 -16.12 -2.23
N ILE A 486 16.54 -15.88 -1.02
CA ILE A 486 17.15 -16.92 -0.19
C ILE A 486 16.11 -17.93 0.26
N TYR A 487 14.92 -17.45 0.61
CA TYR A 487 13.80 -18.25 1.06
C TYR A 487 12.47 -17.68 0.61
N CYS A 488 11.59 -18.53 0.08
CA CYS A 488 10.24 -18.16 -0.30
C CYS A 488 9.33 -19.38 -0.14
N LEU A 489 8.20 -19.22 0.56
CA LEU A 489 7.16 -20.25 0.68
C LEU A 489 6.18 -20.23 -0.50
N SER A 490 6.17 -19.18 -1.29
CA SER A 490 5.42 -19.12 -2.55
C SER A 490 6.29 -19.64 -3.71
N LEU A 491 5.66 -20.07 -4.79
CA LEU A 491 6.37 -20.48 -6.00
C LEU A 491 7.35 -19.38 -6.43
N ILE A 492 8.60 -19.78 -6.64
CA ILE A 492 9.77 -18.91 -6.87
C ILE A 492 9.57 -17.94 -8.04
N HIS A 493 8.65 -18.20 -8.95
CA HIS A 493 8.44 -17.45 -10.19
C HIS A 493 7.45 -16.26 -10.08
N ILE A 494 6.88 -16.00 -8.90
CA ILE A 494 5.88 -14.91 -8.73
C ILE A 494 6.55 -13.55 -8.50
N SER A 495 7.84 -13.50 -8.21
CA SER A 495 8.57 -12.29 -7.85
C SER A 495 9.79 -12.00 -8.72
N GLU A 496 9.88 -12.55 -9.92
CA GLU A 496 10.91 -12.10 -10.84
C GLU A 496 10.54 -10.71 -11.36
N PRO A 497 11.41 -9.70 -11.16
CA PRO A 497 11.23 -8.44 -11.86
C PRO A 497 11.46 -8.70 -13.35
N THR A 498 10.46 -8.41 -14.16
CA THR A 498 10.62 -8.23 -15.58
C THR A 498 11.43 -6.97 -15.86
#